data_e55cf3c8431f0d0bb9f8dd19ed356880
#
_entry.id   e55cf3c8431f0d0bb9f8dd19ed356880
#
_cell.length_a   1.000
_cell.length_b   1.000
_cell.length_c   1.000
_cell.angle_alpha   90.00
_cell.angle_beta   90.00
_cell.angle_gamma   90.00
#
_symmetry.space_group_name_H-M   'P 1'
#
loop_
_entity.id
_entity.type
_entity.pdbx_description
1 polymer ?
#
loop_
_entity_poly.entity_id
_entity_poly.type
_entity_poly.pdbx_seq_one_letter_code
_entity_poly.pdbx_strand_id
1 'polypeptide(L)'
;MPAWFTIAFVRWAKVSEDDDALIAQAAAALREGQLVIAPTETVYGLFADATSAQAVLGVFAAKGRRPDQPLSVAVPDLAMARSLGVKWSDAAERLARAFWPGPLTLVLPLDEAGADSPRLAVSDAVVGDETTLGIRVPAHPITAALLRHAALPLVATSANESGKPAPTGCAEAVAQVGEFCAFALDSGPAEIGVASTVVSVSGEGVKVLRAGALSDADVRRALA
;
A
#
# COMPACT_ATOMS: atom_id res chain seq x y z
N MET A 1 -4.47 3.14 -24.66
CA MET A 1 -3.40 3.35 -23.66
C MET A 1 -2.79 4.71 -23.88
N PRO A 2 -2.63 5.55 -22.86
CA PRO A 2 -1.92 6.82 -23.02
C PRO A 2 -0.46 6.54 -23.34
N ALA A 3 0.10 7.23 -24.33
CA ALA A 3 1.44 6.97 -24.89
C ALA A 3 2.64 7.10 -23.93
N TRP A 4 2.42 7.56 -22.70
CA TRP A 4 3.44 7.79 -21.66
C TRP A 4 3.58 6.65 -20.64
N PHE A 5 2.86 5.55 -20.84
CA PHE A 5 2.87 4.37 -19.94
C PHE A 5 3.58 3.14 -20.55
N THR A 6 4.34 3.28 -21.65
CA THR A 6 5.04 2.13 -22.22
C THR A 6 6.40 1.96 -21.56
N ILE A 7 6.46 1.15 -20.50
CA ILE A 7 7.73 0.61 -20.00
C ILE A 7 8.07 -0.58 -20.91
N ALA A 8 9.14 -0.48 -21.68
CA ALA A 8 9.50 -1.50 -22.66
C ALA A 8 9.85 -2.86 -21.99
N PHE A 9 10.35 -2.85 -20.75
CA PHE A 9 10.65 -4.05 -19.97
C PHE A 9 10.69 -3.73 -18.48
N VAL A 10 10.00 -4.55 -17.64
CA VAL A 10 10.16 -4.51 -16.19
C VAL A 10 11.57 -5.02 -15.82
N ARG A 11 12.29 -4.27 -14.99
CA ARG A 11 13.52 -4.74 -14.38
C ARG A 11 13.21 -5.69 -13.23
N TRP A 12 13.12 -6.97 -13.56
CA TRP A 12 12.95 -8.04 -12.58
C TRP A 12 14.29 -8.46 -12.00
N ALA A 13 14.46 -8.33 -10.69
CA ALA A 13 15.69 -8.69 -10.01
C ALA A 13 15.40 -9.42 -8.69
N LYS A 14 16.18 -10.47 -8.42
CA LYS A 14 16.22 -11.06 -7.08
C LYS A 14 16.84 -10.03 -6.13
N VAL A 15 16.28 -9.95 -4.93
CA VAL A 15 16.68 -8.97 -3.92
C VAL A 15 16.70 -9.61 -2.54
N SER A 16 17.74 -9.28 -1.78
CA SER A 16 17.90 -9.54 -0.34
C SER A 16 17.92 -8.22 0.44
N GLU A 17 17.96 -8.30 1.75
CA GLU A 17 18.06 -7.12 2.62
C GLU A 17 19.35 -6.32 2.41
N ASP A 18 20.42 -6.99 1.93
CA ASP A 18 21.72 -6.38 1.67
C ASP A 18 21.78 -5.60 0.32
N ASP A 19 20.75 -5.73 -0.53
CA ASP A 19 20.70 -5.09 -1.84
C ASP A 19 20.18 -3.64 -1.80
N ASP A 20 20.65 -2.87 -0.81
CA ASP A 20 20.18 -1.49 -0.53
C ASP A 20 20.24 -0.58 -1.76
N ALA A 21 21.30 -0.69 -2.58
CA ALA A 21 21.44 0.11 -3.81
C ALA A 21 20.34 -0.19 -4.85
N LEU A 22 19.92 -1.44 -4.99
CA LEU A 22 18.83 -1.84 -5.90
C LEU A 22 17.47 -1.34 -5.38
N ILE A 23 17.24 -1.46 -4.06
CA ILE A 23 16.03 -0.96 -3.41
C ILE A 23 15.92 0.56 -3.55
N ALA A 24 17.05 1.28 -3.37
CA ALA A 24 17.11 2.73 -3.56
C ALA A 24 16.81 3.14 -5.03
N GLN A 25 17.25 2.37 -6.04
CA GLN A 25 16.89 2.61 -7.44
C GLN A 25 15.39 2.41 -7.69
N ALA A 26 14.78 1.37 -7.12
CA ALA A 26 13.34 1.15 -7.20
C ALA A 26 12.55 2.29 -6.52
N ALA A 27 13.04 2.79 -5.38
CA ALA A 27 12.46 3.94 -4.69
C ALA A 27 12.60 5.24 -5.51
N ALA A 28 13.71 5.43 -6.24
CA ALA A 28 13.87 6.56 -7.16
C ALA A 28 12.82 6.49 -8.29
N ALA A 29 12.59 5.31 -8.87
CA ALA A 29 11.56 5.11 -9.89
C ALA A 29 10.16 5.47 -9.37
N LEU A 30 9.83 5.13 -8.11
CA LEU A 30 8.56 5.55 -7.48
C LEU A 30 8.44 7.08 -7.40
N ARG A 31 9.50 7.80 -6.98
CA ARG A 31 9.52 9.27 -6.95
C ARG A 31 9.40 9.92 -8.34
N GLU A 32 9.79 9.19 -9.39
CA GLU A 32 9.59 9.59 -10.80
C GLU A 32 8.20 9.24 -11.33
N GLY A 33 7.29 8.76 -10.47
CA GLY A 33 5.91 8.41 -10.82
C GLY A 33 5.76 7.04 -11.49
N GLN A 34 6.81 6.20 -11.51
CA GLN A 34 6.75 4.85 -12.06
C GLN A 34 6.17 3.85 -11.04
N LEU A 35 5.71 2.69 -11.52
CA LEU A 35 5.18 1.63 -10.68
C LEU A 35 6.25 0.59 -10.33
N VAL A 36 6.15 0.04 -9.13
CA VAL A 36 7.08 -1.00 -8.63
C VAL A 36 6.29 -2.16 -8.04
N ILE A 37 6.67 -3.39 -8.42
CA ILE A 37 6.24 -4.62 -7.74
C ILE A 37 7.23 -4.91 -6.62
N ALA A 38 6.73 -5.14 -5.40
CA ALA A 38 7.57 -5.53 -4.27
C ALA A 38 6.89 -6.57 -3.38
N PRO A 39 7.68 -7.42 -2.68
CA PRO A 39 7.16 -8.41 -1.75
C PRO A 39 6.56 -7.74 -0.52
N THR A 40 5.53 -8.33 0.06
CA THR A 40 5.13 -8.08 1.45
C THR A 40 5.01 -9.39 2.20
N GLU A 41 4.89 -9.35 3.52
CA GLU A 41 4.66 -10.56 4.32
C GLU A 41 3.34 -11.24 3.97
N THR A 42 2.39 -10.50 3.37
CA THR A 42 1.06 -11.00 2.99
C THR A 42 1.02 -11.56 1.58
N VAL A 43 1.16 -10.70 0.58
CA VAL A 43 1.16 -11.02 -0.87
C VAL A 43 2.05 -10.01 -1.58
N TYR A 44 2.42 -10.24 -2.83
CA TYR A 44 3.12 -9.23 -3.62
C TYR A 44 2.26 -7.99 -3.86
N GLY A 45 2.86 -6.82 -3.64
CA GLY A 45 2.22 -5.51 -3.76
C GLY A 45 2.64 -4.76 -5.02
N LEU A 46 1.70 -3.99 -5.55
CA LEU A 46 1.93 -2.95 -6.55
C LEU A 46 1.97 -1.61 -5.85
N PHE A 47 3.08 -0.89 -6.02
CA PHE A 47 3.38 0.37 -5.35
C PHE A 47 3.51 1.52 -6.34
N ALA A 48 3.06 2.70 -5.92
CA ALA A 48 3.16 3.95 -6.65
C ALA A 48 3.23 5.13 -5.67
N ASP A 49 3.76 6.28 -6.11
CA ASP A 49 3.72 7.51 -5.34
C ASP A 49 2.26 7.95 -5.10
N ALA A 50 1.82 7.91 -3.84
CA ALA A 50 0.47 8.30 -3.46
C ALA A 50 0.21 9.82 -3.55
N THR A 51 1.26 10.64 -3.67
CA THR A 51 1.14 12.10 -3.82
C THR A 51 0.93 12.54 -5.27
N SER A 52 1.23 11.64 -6.22
CA SER A 52 1.12 11.87 -7.66
C SER A 52 -0.17 11.29 -8.23
N ALA A 53 -1.10 12.16 -8.65
CA ALA A 53 -2.34 11.71 -9.32
C ALA A 53 -2.04 10.85 -10.56
N GLN A 54 -0.98 11.16 -11.31
CA GLN A 54 -0.56 10.40 -12.48
C GLN A 54 -0.11 8.98 -12.11
N ALA A 55 0.71 8.83 -11.07
CA ALA A 55 1.15 7.52 -10.60
C ALA A 55 -0.03 6.68 -10.09
N VAL A 56 -0.96 7.30 -9.37
CA VAL A 56 -2.20 6.66 -8.90
C VAL A 56 -3.06 6.18 -10.07
N LEU A 57 -3.26 7.00 -11.10
CA LEU A 57 -3.98 6.59 -12.32
C LEU A 57 -3.29 5.41 -13.02
N GLY A 58 -1.96 5.34 -12.96
CA GLY A 58 -1.19 4.20 -13.44
C GLY A 58 -1.55 2.90 -12.73
N VAL A 59 -1.78 2.94 -11.42
CA VAL A 59 -2.22 1.76 -10.65
C VAL A 59 -3.61 1.29 -11.12
N PHE A 60 -4.55 2.21 -11.35
CA PHE A 60 -5.86 1.84 -11.88
C PHE A 60 -5.76 1.22 -13.27
N ALA A 61 -4.92 1.78 -14.15
CA ALA A 61 -4.68 1.24 -15.49
C ALA A 61 -4.07 -0.16 -15.44
N ALA A 62 -3.01 -0.36 -14.62
CA ALA A 62 -2.33 -1.65 -14.46
C ALA A 62 -3.27 -2.74 -13.93
N LYS A 63 -4.21 -2.38 -13.07
CA LYS A 63 -5.17 -3.33 -12.48
C LYS A 63 -6.45 -3.52 -13.28
N GLY A 64 -6.70 -2.73 -14.32
CA GLY A 64 -8.02 -2.66 -14.96
C GLY A 64 -9.13 -2.29 -13.96
N ARG A 65 -8.79 -1.47 -12.94
CA ARG A 65 -9.68 -1.09 -11.84
C ARG A 65 -10.34 0.25 -12.14
N ARG A 66 -11.57 0.43 -11.70
CA ARG A 66 -12.30 1.71 -11.85
C ARG A 66 -11.70 2.76 -10.89
N PRO A 67 -11.51 4.01 -11.34
CA PRO A 67 -10.93 5.07 -10.51
C PRO A 67 -11.79 5.51 -9.30
N ASP A 68 -13.07 5.12 -9.27
CA ASP A 68 -13.98 5.38 -8.14
C ASP A 68 -13.79 4.45 -6.94
N GLN A 69 -12.89 3.48 -7.03
CA GLN A 69 -12.60 2.55 -5.94
C GLN A 69 -11.38 3.00 -5.14
N PRO A 70 -11.51 3.31 -3.83
CA PRO A 70 -10.41 3.83 -3.03
C PRO A 70 -9.23 2.87 -2.97
N LEU A 71 -8.03 3.42 -2.83
CA LEU A 71 -6.78 2.70 -2.65
C LEU A 71 -6.28 2.89 -1.21
N SER A 72 -5.53 1.92 -0.70
CA SER A 72 -4.81 2.08 0.54
C SER A 72 -3.38 2.55 0.29
N VAL A 73 -2.78 3.16 1.32
CA VAL A 73 -1.38 3.57 1.31
C VAL A 73 -0.55 2.77 2.30
N ALA A 74 0.68 2.50 1.93
CA ALA A 74 1.72 1.98 2.82
C ALA A 74 2.65 3.13 3.22
N VAL A 75 3.06 3.09 4.49
CA VAL A 75 4.01 4.04 5.08
C VAL A 75 5.08 3.31 5.88
N PRO A 76 6.29 3.91 6.08
CA PRO A 76 7.38 3.24 6.78
C PRO A 76 7.11 3.06 8.28
N ASP A 77 6.30 3.92 8.89
CA ASP A 77 6.09 3.95 10.33
C ASP A 77 4.81 4.68 10.75
N LEU A 78 4.52 4.63 12.05
CA LEU A 78 3.38 5.28 12.67
C LEU A 78 3.47 6.82 12.63
N ALA A 79 4.68 7.39 12.60
CA ALA A 79 4.85 8.84 12.55
C ALA A 79 4.34 9.41 11.22
N MET A 80 4.74 8.78 10.10
CA MET A 80 4.20 9.13 8.79
C MET A 80 2.71 8.83 8.69
N ALA A 81 2.23 7.71 9.23
CA ALA A 81 0.79 7.39 9.23
C ALA A 81 -0.04 8.51 9.88
N ARG A 82 0.43 9.07 10.99
CA ARG A 82 -0.25 10.16 11.70
C ARG A 82 -0.23 11.50 10.94
N SER A 83 0.75 11.70 10.06
CA SER A 83 0.86 12.94 9.27
C SER A 83 -0.05 12.96 8.04
N LEU A 84 -0.81 11.89 7.76
CA LEU A 84 -1.64 11.76 6.56
C LEU A 84 -2.99 12.49 6.62
N GLY A 85 -3.29 13.27 7.65
CA GLY A 85 -4.54 14.03 7.75
C GLY A 85 -5.76 13.15 8.02
N VAL A 86 -5.61 12.17 8.91
CA VAL A 86 -6.68 11.27 9.35
C VAL A 86 -6.96 11.41 10.85
N LYS A 87 -8.21 11.14 11.25
CA LYS A 87 -8.63 11.16 12.67
C LYS A 87 -8.13 9.88 13.37
N TRP A 88 -7.26 10.04 14.37
CA TRP A 88 -6.77 8.96 15.23
C TRP A 88 -7.61 8.85 16.49
N SER A 89 -8.16 7.67 16.74
CA SER A 89 -8.82 7.31 18.00
C SER A 89 -7.95 6.37 18.83
N ASP A 90 -8.29 6.20 20.12
CA ASP A 90 -7.61 5.23 20.99
C ASP A 90 -7.68 3.81 20.44
N ALA A 91 -8.79 3.45 19.77
CA ALA A 91 -8.95 2.15 19.14
C ALA A 91 -7.99 1.99 17.95
N ALA A 92 -7.86 3.01 17.10
CA ALA A 92 -6.89 2.99 16.00
C ALA A 92 -5.45 2.86 16.51
N GLU A 93 -5.11 3.59 17.58
CA GLU A 93 -3.81 3.54 18.22
C GLU A 93 -3.49 2.15 18.78
N ARG A 94 -4.44 1.50 19.48
CA ARG A 94 -4.25 0.14 20.02
C ARG A 94 -4.05 -0.88 18.91
N LEU A 95 -4.86 -0.82 17.85
CA LEU A 95 -4.73 -1.71 16.71
C LEU A 95 -3.41 -1.54 15.96
N ALA A 96 -3.00 -0.29 15.72
CA ALA A 96 -1.72 0.02 15.11
C ALA A 96 -0.55 -0.52 15.94
N ARG A 97 -0.53 -0.29 17.25
CA ARG A 97 0.51 -0.81 18.16
C ARG A 97 0.55 -2.33 18.23
N ALA A 98 -0.61 -2.99 18.13
CA ALA A 98 -0.69 -4.45 18.22
C ALA A 98 -0.24 -5.15 16.94
N PHE A 99 -0.45 -4.52 15.76
CA PHE A 99 -0.33 -5.21 14.48
C PHE A 99 0.55 -4.50 13.43
N TRP A 100 1.16 -3.36 13.75
CA TRP A 100 2.11 -2.68 12.87
C TRP A 100 3.53 -2.68 13.46
N PRO A 101 4.53 -2.97 12.63
CA PRO A 101 4.46 -3.45 11.23
C PRO A 101 3.75 -4.79 11.11
N GLY A 102 2.88 -4.97 10.08
CA GLY A 102 2.18 -6.22 9.88
C GLY A 102 0.95 -6.21 8.99
N PRO A 103 0.15 -7.30 9.05
CA PRO A 103 -0.88 -7.59 8.06
C PRO A 103 -2.24 -6.90 8.36
N LEU A 104 -2.22 -5.70 8.96
CA LEU A 104 -3.40 -4.89 9.24
C LEU A 104 -3.43 -3.65 8.34
N THR A 105 -4.57 -3.42 7.66
CA THR A 105 -4.89 -2.14 7.02
C THR A 105 -5.98 -1.46 7.84
N LEU A 106 -5.71 -0.27 8.38
CA LEU A 106 -6.67 0.58 9.07
C LEU A 106 -7.31 1.56 8.09
N VAL A 107 -8.63 1.61 8.07
CA VAL A 107 -9.41 2.62 7.32
C VAL A 107 -9.90 3.65 8.31
N LEU A 108 -9.36 4.87 8.22
CA LEU A 108 -9.59 5.95 9.16
C LEU A 108 -10.30 7.12 8.48
N PRO A 109 -11.22 7.82 9.17
CA PRO A 109 -11.84 9.03 8.65
C PRO A 109 -10.80 10.11 8.38
N LEU A 110 -10.98 10.86 7.30
CA LEU A 110 -10.21 12.05 7.03
C LEU A 110 -10.49 13.14 8.07
N ASP A 111 -9.48 13.92 8.41
CA ASP A 111 -9.71 15.14 9.16
C ASP A 111 -10.53 16.11 8.31
N GLU A 112 -11.57 16.68 8.90
CA GLU A 112 -12.27 17.78 8.25
C GLU A 112 -11.31 18.96 8.13
N ALA A 113 -10.95 19.32 6.91
CA ALA A 113 -10.04 20.42 6.66
C ALA A 113 -10.64 21.72 7.19
N GLY A 114 -10.24 22.12 8.39
CA GLY A 114 -10.27 23.53 8.78
C GLY A 114 -9.22 24.29 7.96
N ALA A 115 -9.36 25.60 7.81
CA ALA A 115 -8.46 26.44 7.01
C ALA A 115 -6.96 26.30 7.39
N ASP A 116 -6.66 25.75 8.58
CA ASP A 116 -5.32 25.55 9.15
C ASP A 116 -4.91 24.06 9.26
N SER A 117 -5.72 23.13 8.74
CA SER A 117 -5.37 21.69 8.80
C SER A 117 -4.41 21.33 7.65
N PRO A 118 -3.33 20.58 7.90
CA PRO A 118 -2.50 20.10 6.82
C PRO A 118 -3.37 19.30 5.85
N ARG A 119 -3.39 19.72 4.58
CA ARG A 119 -4.06 18.96 3.53
C ARG A 119 -3.50 17.55 3.50
N LEU A 120 -4.36 16.60 3.16
CA LEU A 120 -3.96 15.22 2.93
C LEU A 120 -2.63 15.17 2.17
N ALA A 121 -1.66 14.48 2.73
CA ALA A 121 -0.36 14.29 2.08
C ALA A 121 -0.42 13.24 0.95
N VAL A 122 -1.62 12.97 0.42
CA VAL A 122 -1.87 12.05 -0.71
C VAL A 122 -2.79 12.70 -1.72
N SER A 123 -2.72 12.24 -2.97
CA SER A 123 -3.59 12.71 -4.06
C SER A 123 -5.05 12.35 -3.80
N ASP A 124 -5.97 13.22 -4.18
CA ASP A 124 -7.43 12.95 -4.15
C ASP A 124 -7.79 11.67 -4.94
N ALA A 125 -7.00 11.30 -5.95
CA ALA A 125 -7.21 10.07 -6.70
C ALA A 125 -7.04 8.78 -5.85
N VAL A 126 -6.35 8.84 -4.69
CA VAL A 126 -6.22 7.72 -3.75
C VAL A 126 -7.53 7.49 -3.01
N VAL A 127 -8.18 8.58 -2.60
CA VAL A 127 -9.37 8.59 -1.77
C VAL A 127 -10.64 8.46 -2.63
N GLY A 128 -10.65 9.02 -3.83
CA GLY A 128 -11.85 9.13 -4.67
C GLY A 128 -12.92 9.99 -3.98
N ASP A 129 -14.16 9.54 -4.02
CA ASP A 129 -15.29 10.20 -3.37
C ASP A 129 -15.46 9.82 -1.88
N GLU A 130 -14.51 9.03 -1.32
CA GLU A 130 -14.58 8.55 0.06
C GLU A 130 -14.11 9.61 1.06
N THR A 131 -14.59 9.49 2.29
CA THR A 131 -14.20 10.33 3.43
C THR A 131 -13.23 9.61 4.36
N THR A 132 -12.60 8.56 3.86
CA THR A 132 -11.70 7.69 4.64
C THR A 132 -10.44 7.36 3.87
N LEU A 133 -9.34 7.06 4.58
CA LEU A 133 -8.08 6.59 4.01
C LEU A 133 -7.66 5.26 4.64
N GLY A 134 -7.36 4.29 3.79
CA GLY A 134 -6.74 3.03 4.20
C GLY A 134 -5.23 3.18 4.37
N ILE A 135 -4.67 2.80 5.54
CA ILE A 135 -3.25 2.95 5.87
C ILE A 135 -2.70 1.62 6.38
N ARG A 136 -1.45 1.30 6.01
CA ARG A 136 -0.74 0.13 6.50
C ARG A 136 0.76 0.42 6.69
N VAL A 137 1.35 -0.20 7.72
CA VAL A 137 2.82 -0.33 7.87
C VAL A 137 3.16 -1.81 7.64
N PRO A 138 3.68 -2.20 6.47
CA PRO A 138 3.99 -3.60 6.17
C PRO A 138 5.24 -4.08 6.92
N ALA A 139 5.32 -5.39 7.23
CA ALA A 139 6.41 -5.97 8.03
C ALA A 139 7.59 -6.48 7.17
N HIS A 140 7.45 -6.62 5.86
CA HIS A 140 8.50 -7.20 5.01
C HIS A 140 9.72 -6.27 4.91
N PRO A 141 10.96 -6.75 5.17
CA PRO A 141 12.15 -5.91 5.25
C PRO A 141 12.46 -5.15 3.95
N ILE A 142 12.30 -5.79 2.78
CA ILE A 142 12.51 -5.14 1.47
C ILE A 142 11.53 -3.98 1.29
N THR A 143 10.25 -4.18 1.61
CA THR A 143 9.23 -3.12 1.48
C THR A 143 9.43 -2.02 2.52
N ALA A 144 9.85 -2.37 3.74
CA ALA A 144 10.21 -1.37 4.74
C ALA A 144 11.41 -0.50 4.28
N ALA A 145 12.43 -1.09 3.66
CA ALA A 145 13.55 -0.37 3.07
C ALA A 145 13.08 0.51 1.89
N LEU A 146 12.25 -0.03 0.99
CA LEU A 146 11.68 0.69 -0.15
C LEU A 146 10.91 1.94 0.32
N LEU A 147 10.06 1.82 1.34
CA LEU A 147 9.30 2.93 1.93
C LEU A 147 10.21 3.98 2.57
N ARG A 148 11.26 3.56 3.29
CA ARG A 148 12.25 4.49 3.86
C ARG A 148 13.00 5.25 2.79
N HIS A 149 13.47 4.57 1.72
CA HIS A 149 14.17 5.22 0.60
C HIS A 149 13.25 6.13 -0.22
N ALA A 150 11.98 5.75 -0.40
CA ALA A 150 11.01 6.60 -1.08
C ALA A 150 10.73 7.88 -0.30
N ALA A 151 10.67 7.79 1.04
CA ALA A 151 10.41 8.89 1.97
C ALA A 151 9.07 9.62 1.70
N LEU A 152 8.09 8.91 1.16
CA LEU A 152 6.73 9.40 0.89
C LEU A 152 5.72 8.25 1.06
N PRO A 153 4.42 8.57 1.25
CA PRO A 153 3.39 7.55 1.28
C PRO A 153 3.26 6.91 -0.11
N LEU A 154 3.18 5.59 -0.15
CA LEU A 154 3.00 4.86 -1.40
C LEU A 154 1.61 4.23 -1.45
N VAL A 155 0.90 4.35 -2.59
CA VAL A 155 -0.21 3.44 -2.87
C VAL A 155 0.30 2.02 -2.72
N ALA A 156 -0.47 1.17 -2.05
CA ALA A 156 -0.16 -0.24 -1.86
C ALA A 156 -1.43 -1.08 -2.07
N THR A 157 -1.43 -1.85 -3.14
CA THR A 157 -2.49 -2.82 -3.44
C THR A 157 -1.85 -4.13 -3.89
N SER A 158 -2.57 -5.25 -3.90
CA SER A 158 -2.05 -6.50 -4.44
C SER A 158 -1.68 -6.37 -5.92
N ALA A 159 -0.56 -6.97 -6.34
CA ALA A 159 0.01 -6.86 -7.69
C ALA A 159 -0.69 -7.79 -8.71
N ASN A 160 -2.04 -7.73 -8.76
CA ASN A 160 -2.88 -8.50 -9.67
C ASN A 160 -3.83 -7.61 -10.46
N GLU A 161 -4.28 -8.07 -11.61
CA GLU A 161 -5.46 -7.52 -12.26
C GLU A 161 -6.69 -7.67 -11.35
N SER A 162 -7.59 -6.69 -11.38
CA SER A 162 -8.81 -6.72 -10.54
C SER A 162 -9.63 -7.98 -10.81
N GLY A 163 -10.03 -8.65 -9.72
CA GLY A 163 -10.80 -9.89 -9.79
C GLY A 163 -9.96 -11.16 -9.94
N LYS A 164 -8.67 -11.07 -10.27
CA LYS A 164 -7.76 -12.22 -10.28
C LYS A 164 -7.18 -12.49 -8.88
N PRO A 165 -6.66 -13.71 -8.60
CA PRO A 165 -5.99 -14.01 -7.34
C PRO A 165 -4.80 -13.09 -7.07
N ALA A 166 -4.63 -12.69 -5.80
CA ALA A 166 -3.46 -11.93 -5.38
C ALA A 166 -2.19 -12.81 -5.45
N PRO A 167 -1.09 -12.34 -6.07
CA PRO A 167 0.10 -13.15 -6.28
C PRO A 167 0.89 -13.35 -4.98
N THR A 168 1.33 -14.57 -4.77
CA THR A 168 2.22 -14.94 -3.65
C THR A 168 3.69 -14.98 -4.05
N GLY A 169 3.98 -14.89 -5.35
CA GLY A 169 5.32 -14.85 -5.92
C GLY A 169 5.50 -13.73 -6.94
N CYS A 170 6.77 -13.31 -7.13
CA CYS A 170 7.12 -12.23 -8.06
C CYS A 170 6.73 -12.57 -9.51
N ALA A 171 6.96 -13.82 -9.95
CA ALA A 171 6.63 -14.26 -11.31
C ALA A 171 5.13 -14.11 -11.62
N GLU A 172 4.25 -14.45 -10.66
CA GLU A 172 2.81 -14.31 -10.80
C GLU A 172 2.40 -12.83 -10.89
N ALA A 173 3.05 -11.96 -10.09
CA ALA A 173 2.81 -10.52 -10.11
C ALA A 173 3.25 -9.90 -11.43
N VAL A 174 4.45 -10.24 -11.92
CA VAL A 174 4.97 -9.77 -13.22
C VAL A 174 4.07 -10.23 -14.37
N ALA A 175 3.59 -11.45 -14.34
CA ALA A 175 2.69 -11.98 -15.38
C ALA A 175 1.35 -11.22 -15.48
N GLN A 176 0.90 -10.58 -14.37
CA GLN A 176 -0.37 -9.88 -14.33
C GLN A 176 -0.23 -8.37 -14.59
N VAL A 177 0.77 -7.71 -13.99
CA VAL A 177 0.90 -6.25 -14.04
C VAL A 177 2.30 -5.74 -14.41
N GLY A 178 3.24 -6.64 -14.72
CA GLY A 178 4.64 -6.30 -14.97
C GLY A 178 4.87 -5.32 -16.12
N GLU A 179 4.04 -5.35 -17.16
CA GLU A 179 4.13 -4.41 -18.31
C GLU A 179 3.96 -2.94 -17.93
N PHE A 180 3.37 -2.66 -16.77
CA PHE A 180 3.18 -1.31 -16.25
C PHE A 180 4.27 -0.88 -15.26
N CYS A 181 5.21 -1.77 -14.90
CA CYS A 181 6.13 -1.57 -13.80
C CYS A 181 7.56 -1.37 -14.26
N ALA A 182 8.27 -0.41 -13.65
CA ALA A 182 9.69 -0.23 -13.89
C ALA A 182 10.54 -1.29 -13.21
N PHE A 183 10.15 -1.69 -12.00
CA PHE A 183 10.86 -2.70 -11.20
C PHE A 183 9.93 -3.79 -10.68
N ALA A 184 10.48 -5.00 -10.56
CA ALA A 184 9.91 -6.11 -9.81
C ALA A 184 11.01 -6.68 -8.90
N LEU A 185 10.86 -6.46 -7.59
CA LEU A 185 11.78 -6.91 -6.55
C LEU A 185 11.36 -8.31 -6.09
N ASP A 186 12.19 -9.31 -6.33
CA ASP A 186 11.90 -10.72 -6.04
C ASP A 186 12.70 -11.21 -4.82
N SER A 187 12.05 -11.39 -3.69
CA SER A 187 12.64 -11.98 -2.47
C SER A 187 12.16 -13.41 -2.20
N GLY A 188 11.54 -14.07 -3.19
CA GLY A 188 10.91 -15.36 -3.01
C GLY A 188 9.40 -15.26 -2.68
N PRO A 189 8.76 -16.36 -2.27
CA PRO A 189 7.33 -16.38 -1.98
C PRO A 189 6.96 -15.56 -0.75
N ALA A 190 5.78 -14.95 -0.76
CA ALA A 190 5.22 -14.26 0.40
C ALA A 190 4.98 -15.25 1.55
N GLU A 191 5.32 -14.84 2.78
CA GLU A 191 5.33 -15.72 3.94
C GLU A 191 3.92 -16.18 4.34
N ILE A 192 2.93 -15.26 4.35
CA ILE A 192 1.55 -15.55 4.79
C ILE A 192 0.69 -16.05 3.64
N GLY A 193 0.85 -15.52 2.44
CA GLY A 193 0.06 -15.89 1.26
C GLY A 193 -1.40 -15.46 1.30
N VAL A 194 -1.81 -14.67 2.29
CA VAL A 194 -3.17 -14.13 2.46
C VAL A 194 -3.10 -12.60 2.59
N ALA A 195 -3.99 -11.89 1.91
CA ALA A 195 -4.03 -10.43 1.96
C ALA A 195 -4.28 -9.89 3.39
N SER A 196 -3.90 -8.62 3.64
CA SER A 196 -4.13 -7.97 4.94
C SER A 196 -5.60 -7.96 5.34
N THR A 197 -5.86 -8.06 6.64
CA THR A 197 -7.18 -7.74 7.20
C THR A 197 -7.39 -6.24 7.13
N VAL A 198 -8.60 -5.82 6.68
CA VAL A 198 -8.98 -4.41 6.57
C VAL A 198 -10.01 -4.09 7.65
N VAL A 199 -9.68 -3.13 8.50
CA VAL A 199 -10.52 -2.73 9.63
C VAL A 199 -10.82 -1.23 9.54
N SER A 200 -12.11 -0.88 9.52
CA SER A 200 -12.56 0.50 9.68
C SER A 200 -12.65 0.86 11.15
N VAL A 201 -12.13 2.04 11.49
CA VAL A 201 -12.24 2.61 12.83
C VAL A 201 -12.79 4.03 12.69
N SER A 202 -14.01 4.24 13.16
CA SER A 202 -14.71 5.54 13.09
C SER A 202 -15.45 5.85 14.40
N GLY A 203 -16.17 6.96 14.47
CA GLY A 203 -17.06 7.27 15.59
C GLY A 203 -18.17 6.26 15.81
N GLU A 204 -18.49 5.44 14.81
CA GLU A 204 -19.47 4.34 14.90
C GLU A 204 -18.88 3.05 15.49
N GLY A 205 -17.56 3.01 15.72
CA GLY A 205 -16.86 1.87 16.30
C GLY A 205 -15.84 1.24 15.36
N VAL A 206 -15.54 -0.05 15.63
CA VAL A 206 -14.57 -0.86 14.88
C VAL A 206 -15.28 -1.94 14.08
N LYS A 207 -15.02 -2.02 12.77
CA LYS A 207 -15.64 -2.98 11.86
C LYS A 207 -14.61 -3.62 10.94
N VAL A 208 -14.58 -4.95 10.87
CA VAL A 208 -13.80 -5.68 9.85
C VAL A 208 -14.50 -5.54 8.50
N LEU A 209 -13.87 -4.83 7.56
CA LEU A 209 -14.38 -4.64 6.20
C LEU A 209 -13.99 -5.79 5.27
N ARG A 210 -12.82 -6.38 5.50
CA ARG A 210 -12.31 -7.54 4.75
C ARG A 210 -11.54 -8.45 5.69
N ALA A 211 -11.96 -9.71 5.78
CA ALA A 211 -11.17 -10.75 6.43
C ALA A 211 -9.87 -11.00 5.64
N GLY A 212 -8.78 -11.25 6.36
CA GLY A 212 -7.45 -11.48 5.81
C GLY A 212 -6.59 -12.27 6.79
N ALA A 213 -5.32 -11.94 6.87
CA ALA A 213 -4.33 -12.64 7.69
C ALA A 213 -4.59 -12.60 9.21
N LEU A 214 -5.32 -11.58 9.71
CA LEU A 214 -5.73 -11.50 11.11
C LEU A 214 -7.19 -11.94 11.25
N SER A 215 -7.49 -12.72 12.28
CA SER A 215 -8.86 -13.10 12.60
C SER A 215 -9.63 -11.97 13.30
N ASP A 216 -10.96 -12.02 13.25
CA ASP A 216 -11.83 -11.09 14.01
C ASP A 216 -11.57 -11.19 15.54
N ALA A 217 -11.22 -12.39 16.02
CA ALA A 217 -10.87 -12.60 17.43
C ALA A 217 -9.56 -11.88 17.82
N ASP A 218 -8.56 -11.84 16.93
CA ASP A 218 -7.30 -11.12 17.17
C ASP A 218 -7.55 -9.62 17.25
N VAL A 219 -8.35 -9.08 16.30
CA VAL A 219 -8.74 -7.66 16.29
C VAL A 219 -9.47 -7.28 17.57
N ARG A 220 -10.45 -8.08 18.02
CA ARG A 220 -11.18 -7.82 19.27
C ARG A 220 -10.30 -7.90 20.50
N ARG A 221 -9.36 -8.85 20.55
CA ARG A 221 -8.43 -9.01 21.67
C ARG A 221 -7.52 -7.79 21.84
N ALA A 222 -7.08 -7.18 20.74
CA ALA A 222 -6.26 -5.97 20.77
C ALA A 222 -7.03 -4.72 21.25
N LEU A 223 -8.36 -4.77 21.26
CA LEU A 223 -9.23 -3.68 21.71
C LEU A 223 -9.67 -3.82 23.18
N ALA A 224 -9.56 -5.00 23.74
CA ALA A 224 -9.88 -5.26 25.14
C ALA A 224 -8.83 -4.66 26.07
#